data_26640ab84d6198e3f11743269c5d0d96
#
_entry.id   26640ab84d6198e3f11743269c5d0d96
#
_cell.length_a   1.000
_cell.length_b   1.000
_cell.length_c   1.000
_cell.angle_alpha   90.00
_cell.angle_beta   90.00
_cell.angle_gamma   90.00
#
_symmetry.space_group_name_H-M   'P 1'
#
loop_
_entity.id
_entity.type
_entity.pdbx_description
1 polymer ?
#
loop_
_entity_poly.entity_id
_entity_poly.type
_entity_poly.pdbx_seq_one_letter_code
_entity_poly.pdbx_strand_id
1 'polypeptide(L)'
;MIKAAFFDIDGTLVSLKTKVYPKSLPPAIAGLRAKGLKCFVATGRSKFEIAEEGLLDGIEFDGFLTNNGQDAYTPNGELLYGTPVDPEDVKTSYLWAKENNIVIWMVSATRSLMSHIDPVTAKTMEDIHTQPPATGNMELFLSEPVYKVVLFTTRDKILELLPLVPKSRTTLWHETGQDIISLRGGKKLCMLECLDRLGMTAEEAIAFGDSENDIEMLRAAGIGVAMDNGTPECKAAADHITADCDDDGILKALQHFNLLP
;
A
#
# COMPACT_ATOMS: atom_id res chain seq x y z
N MET A 1 20.04 13.21 -10.28
CA MET A 1 20.40 11.75 -10.48
C MET A 1 19.55 10.96 -9.52
N ILE A 2 18.90 9.88 -10.01
CA ILE A 2 18.04 9.02 -9.18
C ILE A 2 18.87 8.26 -8.15
N LYS A 3 18.41 8.27 -6.90
CA LYS A 3 19.04 7.62 -5.74
C LYS A 3 18.09 6.66 -4.99
N ALA A 4 16.78 6.81 -5.20
CA ALA A 4 15.77 5.95 -4.57
C ALA A 4 14.72 5.50 -5.59
N ALA A 5 14.18 4.30 -5.40
CA ALA A 5 13.10 3.74 -6.20
C ALA A 5 12.00 3.22 -5.27
N PHE A 6 10.74 3.57 -5.58
CA PHE A 6 9.55 3.16 -4.84
C PHE A 6 8.63 2.36 -5.75
N PHE A 7 8.18 1.22 -5.27
CA PHE A 7 7.41 0.28 -6.07
C PHE A 7 6.13 -0.12 -5.35
N ASP A 8 4.98 0.03 -6.00
CA ASP A 8 3.78 -0.66 -5.55
C ASP A 8 3.91 -2.18 -5.73
N ILE A 9 3.05 -2.97 -5.07
CA ILE A 9 3.06 -4.43 -5.18
C ILE A 9 2.08 -4.91 -6.25
N ASP A 10 0.79 -4.72 -6.01
CA ASP A 10 -0.30 -5.37 -6.74
C ASP A 10 -0.53 -4.71 -8.09
N GLY A 11 -0.21 -5.41 -9.19
CA GLY A 11 -0.25 -4.86 -10.54
C GLY A 11 1.01 -4.11 -10.95
N THR A 12 2.00 -4.01 -10.06
CA THR A 12 3.30 -3.35 -10.32
C THR A 12 4.46 -4.33 -10.19
N LEU A 13 4.78 -4.77 -8.97
CA LEU A 13 5.80 -5.82 -8.74
C LEU A 13 5.25 -7.22 -8.97
N VAL A 14 3.98 -7.44 -8.63
CA VAL A 14 3.32 -8.74 -8.63
C VAL A 14 2.11 -8.70 -9.54
N SER A 15 2.01 -9.70 -10.41
CA SER A 15 0.86 -9.87 -11.32
C SER A 15 -0.46 -10.03 -10.56
N LEU A 16 -1.48 -9.27 -10.95
CA LEU A 16 -2.84 -9.46 -10.42
C LEU A 16 -3.45 -10.80 -10.83
N LYS A 17 -3.00 -11.38 -11.96
CA LYS A 17 -3.53 -12.62 -12.54
C LYS A 17 -2.89 -13.86 -11.93
N THR A 18 -1.55 -13.86 -11.81
CA THR A 18 -0.78 -15.05 -11.41
C THR A 18 -0.33 -15.02 -9.95
N LYS A 19 -0.40 -13.83 -9.30
CA LYS A 19 0.08 -13.57 -7.94
C LYS A 19 1.57 -13.89 -7.75
N VAL A 20 2.35 -13.80 -8.83
CA VAL A 20 3.81 -13.97 -8.83
C VAL A 20 4.46 -12.77 -9.49
N TYR A 21 5.70 -12.47 -9.12
CA TYR A 21 6.50 -11.46 -9.78
C TYR A 21 7.25 -12.05 -11.00
N PRO A 22 7.57 -11.23 -12.04
CA PRO A 22 8.35 -11.68 -13.19
C PRO A 22 9.77 -12.08 -12.78
N LYS A 23 10.35 -13.05 -13.48
CA LYS A 23 11.72 -13.56 -13.19
C LYS A 23 12.80 -12.49 -13.31
N SER A 24 12.54 -11.44 -14.06
CA SER A 24 13.43 -10.28 -14.22
C SER A 24 13.50 -9.38 -12.99
N LEU A 25 12.49 -9.43 -12.10
CA LEU A 25 12.41 -8.52 -10.97
C LEU A 25 13.52 -8.67 -9.93
N PRO A 26 13.84 -9.88 -9.39
CA PRO A 26 14.90 -10.01 -8.40
C PRO A 26 16.25 -9.48 -8.89
N PRO A 27 16.74 -9.84 -10.11
CA PRO A 27 18.00 -9.27 -10.60
C PRO A 27 17.91 -7.76 -10.89
N ALA A 28 16.75 -7.22 -11.27
CA ALA A 28 16.57 -5.79 -11.46
C ALA A 28 16.74 -5.01 -10.15
N ILE A 29 16.04 -5.42 -9.09
CA ILE A 29 16.16 -4.80 -7.76
C ILE A 29 17.60 -4.93 -7.22
N ALA A 30 18.20 -6.13 -7.33
CA ALA A 30 19.59 -6.33 -6.93
C ALA A 30 20.57 -5.43 -7.71
N GLY A 31 20.33 -5.23 -9.01
CA GLY A 31 21.13 -4.35 -9.87
C GLY A 31 21.05 -2.88 -9.46
N LEU A 32 19.86 -2.38 -9.10
CA LEU A 32 19.69 -1.01 -8.58
C LEU A 32 20.45 -0.83 -7.26
N ARG A 33 20.29 -1.78 -6.33
CA ARG A 33 20.96 -1.73 -5.02
C ARG A 33 22.47 -1.82 -5.15
N ALA A 34 22.99 -2.63 -6.09
CA ALA A 34 24.42 -2.70 -6.40
C ALA A 34 24.99 -1.37 -6.92
N LYS A 35 24.16 -0.54 -7.58
CA LYS A 35 24.50 0.83 -7.97
C LYS A 35 24.32 1.87 -6.85
N GLY A 36 23.93 1.45 -5.66
CA GLY A 36 23.75 2.30 -4.49
C GLY A 36 22.36 2.96 -4.39
N LEU A 37 21.40 2.61 -5.24
CA LEU A 37 20.03 3.10 -5.11
C LEU A 37 19.34 2.41 -3.94
N LYS A 38 18.51 3.16 -3.22
CA LYS A 38 17.62 2.62 -2.20
C LYS A 38 16.32 2.16 -2.82
N CYS A 39 15.88 0.93 -2.54
CA CYS A 39 14.68 0.34 -3.10
C CYS A 39 13.64 0.12 -2.01
N PHE A 40 12.46 0.72 -2.17
CA PHE A 40 11.35 0.66 -1.22
C PHE A 40 10.11 0.07 -1.85
N VAL A 41 9.36 -0.70 -1.08
CA VAL A 41 7.99 -1.08 -1.40
C VAL A 41 7.05 0.01 -0.90
N ALA A 42 5.97 0.34 -1.63
CA ALA A 42 4.94 1.29 -1.24
C ALA A 42 3.54 0.74 -1.58
N THR A 43 2.83 0.18 -0.60
CA THR A 43 1.65 -0.66 -0.82
C THR A 43 0.47 -0.34 0.10
N GLY A 44 -0.75 -0.71 -0.33
CA GLY A 44 -1.95 -0.75 0.52
C GLY A 44 -1.95 -1.90 1.52
N ARG A 45 -1.11 -2.92 1.30
CA ARG A 45 -0.98 -4.07 2.20
C ARG A 45 -0.30 -3.67 3.51
N SER A 46 -0.66 -4.37 4.58
CA SER A 46 0.06 -4.31 5.84
C SER A 46 1.33 -5.17 5.79
N LYS A 47 2.26 -4.93 6.72
CA LYS A 47 3.44 -5.79 6.88
C LYS A 47 3.08 -7.25 7.18
N PHE A 48 1.93 -7.50 7.80
CA PHE A 48 1.45 -8.84 8.11
C PHE A 48 1.03 -9.57 6.84
N GLU A 49 0.26 -8.90 5.96
CA GLU A 49 -0.16 -9.45 4.67
C GLU A 49 1.06 -9.78 3.78
N ILE A 50 2.06 -8.89 3.73
CA ILE A 50 3.29 -9.12 2.96
C ILE A 50 4.03 -10.36 3.48
N ALA A 51 4.15 -10.51 4.80
CA ALA A 51 4.86 -11.62 5.43
C ALA A 51 4.11 -12.96 5.31
N GLU A 52 2.78 -12.94 5.48
CA GLU A 52 1.96 -14.16 5.44
C GLU A 52 1.85 -14.73 4.03
N GLU A 53 1.75 -13.86 3.01
CA GLU A 53 1.60 -14.31 1.63
C GLU A 53 2.95 -14.59 0.92
N GLY A 54 4.08 -14.17 1.49
CA GLY A 54 5.42 -14.41 0.92
C GLY A 54 5.61 -13.80 -0.48
N LEU A 55 4.84 -12.76 -0.84
CA LEU A 55 4.76 -12.21 -2.19
C LEU A 55 6.09 -11.71 -2.75
N LEU A 56 7.00 -11.30 -1.88
CA LEU A 56 8.29 -10.71 -2.23
C LEU A 56 9.47 -11.55 -1.73
N ASP A 57 9.22 -12.82 -1.38
CA ASP A 57 10.26 -13.73 -0.90
C ASP A 57 11.42 -13.82 -1.88
N GLY A 58 12.65 -13.69 -1.38
CA GLY A 58 13.87 -13.73 -2.19
C GLY A 58 14.26 -12.39 -2.82
N ILE A 59 13.51 -11.30 -2.59
CA ILE A 59 13.88 -9.95 -3.03
C ILE A 59 14.20 -9.08 -1.81
N GLU A 60 15.36 -8.45 -1.81
CA GLU A 60 15.75 -7.55 -0.74
C GLU A 60 15.39 -6.10 -1.05
N PHE A 61 14.61 -5.49 -0.16
CA PHE A 61 14.28 -4.06 -0.18
C PHE A 61 14.92 -3.33 1.00
N ASP A 62 15.10 -2.01 0.89
CA ASP A 62 15.65 -1.16 1.96
C ASP A 62 14.58 -0.69 2.96
N GLY A 63 13.30 -0.88 2.65
CA GLY A 63 12.17 -0.59 3.54
C GLY A 63 10.82 -0.79 2.87
N PHE A 64 9.77 -0.70 3.69
CA PHE A 64 8.39 -0.98 3.30
C PHE A 64 7.48 0.14 3.81
N LEU A 65 6.82 0.86 2.89
CA LEU A 65 5.73 1.78 3.15
C LEU A 65 4.43 0.97 3.03
N THR A 66 3.73 0.79 4.13
CA THR A 66 2.56 -0.11 4.22
C THR A 66 1.27 0.64 4.54
N ASN A 67 0.14 -0.04 4.49
CA ASN A 67 -1.18 0.53 4.82
C ASN A 67 -1.47 1.83 4.05
N ASN A 68 -1.20 1.86 2.73
CA ASN A 68 -1.30 3.07 1.89
C ASN A 68 -0.40 4.22 2.40
N GLY A 69 0.80 3.91 2.91
CA GLY A 69 1.74 4.90 3.43
C GLY A 69 1.33 5.51 4.77
N GLN A 70 0.53 4.79 5.56
CA GLN A 70 0.24 5.21 6.93
C GLN A 70 1.39 4.85 7.88
N ASP A 71 2.20 3.88 7.52
CA ASP A 71 3.39 3.48 8.26
C ASP A 71 4.52 3.04 7.32
N ALA A 72 5.74 3.07 7.83
CA ALA A 72 6.92 2.57 7.14
C ALA A 72 7.82 1.79 8.09
N TYR A 73 8.41 0.72 7.60
CA TYR A 73 9.26 -0.20 8.36
C TYR A 73 10.60 -0.44 7.67
N THR A 74 11.64 -0.68 8.50
CA THR A 74 12.89 -1.28 8.02
C THR A 74 12.65 -2.72 7.57
N PRO A 75 13.59 -3.34 6.82
CA PRO A 75 13.53 -4.76 6.51
C PRO A 75 13.45 -5.68 7.75
N ASN A 76 13.94 -5.22 8.89
CA ASN A 76 13.92 -5.95 10.17
C ASN A 76 12.61 -5.72 10.96
N GLY A 77 11.63 -4.98 10.39
CA GLY A 77 10.33 -4.74 11.00
C GLY A 77 10.28 -3.61 12.03
N GLU A 78 11.33 -2.79 12.16
CA GLU A 78 11.33 -1.60 13.02
C GLU A 78 10.51 -0.49 12.36
N LEU A 79 9.63 0.15 13.13
CA LEU A 79 8.82 1.27 12.66
C LEU A 79 9.72 2.51 12.43
N LEU A 80 9.79 2.97 11.19
CA LEU A 80 10.51 4.18 10.78
C LEU A 80 9.62 5.42 10.89
N TYR A 81 8.37 5.30 10.45
CA TYR A 81 7.40 6.38 10.37
C TYR A 81 6.00 5.85 10.58
N GLY A 82 5.11 6.67 11.14
CA GLY A 82 3.71 6.29 11.29
C GLY A 82 2.79 7.50 11.43
N THR A 83 1.70 7.48 10.68
CA THR A 83 0.59 8.44 10.76
C THR A 83 -0.69 7.67 11.07
N PRO A 84 -0.94 7.30 12.34
CA PRO A 84 -2.11 6.52 12.68
C PRO A 84 -3.41 7.29 12.40
N VAL A 85 -4.47 6.54 12.21
CA VAL A 85 -5.84 7.03 12.21
C VAL A 85 -6.10 7.70 13.56
N ASP A 86 -6.81 8.81 13.59
CA ASP A 86 -7.15 9.48 14.85
C ASP A 86 -7.89 8.53 15.80
N PRO A 87 -7.51 8.44 17.09
CA PRO A 87 -8.13 7.48 18.03
C PRO A 87 -9.64 7.61 18.17
N GLU A 88 -10.19 8.84 18.07
CA GLU A 88 -11.65 9.03 18.12
C GLU A 88 -12.31 8.54 16.81
N ASP A 89 -11.66 8.71 15.66
CA ASP A 89 -12.14 8.16 14.39
C ASP A 89 -12.10 6.63 14.38
N VAL A 90 -11.05 6.01 14.97
CA VAL A 90 -10.97 4.54 15.17
C VAL A 90 -12.13 4.05 16.02
N LYS A 91 -12.35 4.68 17.18
CA LYS A 91 -13.43 4.33 18.12
C LYS A 91 -14.79 4.51 17.46
N THR A 92 -15.00 5.61 16.76
CA THR A 92 -16.24 5.90 16.03
C THR A 92 -16.51 4.84 14.96
N SER A 93 -15.48 4.50 14.15
CA SER A 93 -15.58 3.46 13.13
C SER A 93 -15.93 2.09 13.73
N TYR A 94 -15.31 1.73 14.85
CA TYR A 94 -15.60 0.48 15.56
C TYR A 94 -17.05 0.43 16.08
N LEU A 95 -17.51 1.48 16.76
CA LEU A 95 -18.86 1.52 17.31
C LEU A 95 -19.92 1.52 16.20
N TRP A 96 -19.68 2.31 15.15
CA TRP A 96 -20.56 2.35 13.98
C TRP A 96 -20.64 0.99 13.27
N ALA A 97 -19.50 0.32 13.06
CA ALA A 97 -19.48 -1.02 12.49
C ALA A 97 -20.26 -2.03 13.32
N LYS A 98 -20.10 -1.99 14.65
CA LYS A 98 -20.82 -2.84 15.61
C LYS A 98 -22.34 -2.60 15.58
N GLU A 99 -22.80 -1.35 15.56
CA GLU A 99 -24.20 -0.97 15.49
C GLU A 99 -24.87 -1.37 14.17
N ASN A 100 -24.13 -1.34 13.07
CA ASN A 100 -24.61 -1.69 11.74
C ASN A 100 -24.36 -3.16 11.35
N ASN A 101 -23.82 -3.98 12.25
CA ASN A 101 -23.44 -5.38 12.01
C ASN A 101 -22.52 -5.52 10.79
N ILE A 102 -21.52 -4.64 10.68
CA ILE A 102 -20.51 -4.61 9.61
C ILE A 102 -19.21 -5.22 10.13
N VAL A 103 -18.59 -6.08 9.33
CA VAL A 103 -17.26 -6.63 9.65
C VAL A 103 -16.24 -5.51 9.60
N ILE A 104 -15.42 -5.42 10.65
CA ILE A 104 -14.30 -4.50 10.76
C ILE A 104 -12.99 -5.27 10.93
N TRP A 105 -11.97 -4.87 10.19
CA TRP A 105 -10.60 -5.34 10.32
C TRP A 105 -9.72 -4.15 10.66
N MET A 106 -8.91 -4.27 11.70
CA MET A 106 -7.99 -3.22 12.14
C MET A 106 -6.54 -3.71 12.12
N VAL A 107 -5.65 -2.79 11.79
CA VAL A 107 -4.20 -3.04 11.69
C VAL A 107 -3.45 -2.02 12.54
N SER A 108 -2.65 -2.51 13.47
CA SER A 108 -1.68 -1.72 14.25
C SER A 108 -0.24 -2.15 13.92
N ALA A 109 0.75 -1.58 14.60
CA ALA A 109 2.14 -2.02 14.45
C ALA A 109 2.38 -3.45 14.98
N THR A 110 1.51 -3.97 15.85
CA THR A 110 1.72 -5.22 16.60
C THR A 110 0.75 -6.33 16.23
N ARG A 111 -0.38 -6.00 15.60
CA ARG A 111 -1.44 -6.97 15.29
C ARG A 111 -2.30 -6.57 14.10
N SER A 112 -2.90 -7.58 13.49
CA SER A 112 -3.89 -7.47 12.42
C SER A 112 -5.02 -8.44 12.76
N LEU A 113 -6.22 -7.93 13.10
CA LEU A 113 -7.36 -8.74 13.51
C LEU A 113 -8.66 -8.26 12.86
N MET A 114 -9.53 -9.20 12.56
CA MET A 114 -10.88 -8.98 12.05
C MET A 114 -11.91 -9.30 13.14
N SER A 115 -13.03 -8.59 13.19
CA SER A 115 -14.07 -8.82 14.21
C SER A 115 -14.71 -10.20 14.10
N HIS A 116 -15.09 -10.59 12.90
CA HIS A 116 -15.67 -11.88 12.54
C HIS A 116 -15.62 -12.04 11.01
N ILE A 117 -16.07 -13.16 10.48
CA ILE A 117 -16.21 -13.39 9.05
C ILE A 117 -17.67 -13.65 8.75
N ASP A 118 -18.26 -12.88 7.85
CA ASP A 118 -19.61 -13.06 7.32
C ASP A 118 -19.54 -13.47 5.83
N PRO A 119 -20.68 -13.80 5.18
CA PRO A 119 -20.70 -14.18 3.77
C PRO A 119 -20.18 -13.08 2.81
N VAL A 120 -20.40 -11.80 3.13
CA VAL A 120 -19.90 -10.67 2.32
C VAL A 120 -18.38 -10.60 2.40
N THR A 121 -17.83 -10.63 3.61
CA THR A 121 -16.39 -10.64 3.85
C THR A 121 -15.72 -11.86 3.21
N ALA A 122 -16.30 -13.06 3.40
CA ALA A 122 -15.75 -14.29 2.81
C ALA A 122 -15.68 -14.18 1.28
N LYS A 123 -16.74 -13.67 0.65
CA LYS A 123 -16.77 -13.45 -0.81
C LYS A 123 -15.76 -12.41 -1.26
N THR A 124 -15.67 -11.28 -0.56
CA THR A 124 -14.71 -10.21 -0.86
C THR A 124 -13.26 -10.74 -0.80
N MET A 125 -12.92 -11.49 0.26
CA MET A 125 -11.58 -12.07 0.42
C MET A 125 -11.27 -13.12 -0.66
N GLU A 126 -12.27 -13.92 -1.06
CA GLU A 126 -12.16 -14.85 -2.20
C GLU A 126 -11.87 -14.10 -3.52
N ASP A 127 -12.62 -13.03 -3.80
CA ASP A 127 -12.52 -12.25 -5.04
C ASP A 127 -11.14 -11.60 -5.19
N ILE A 128 -10.52 -11.15 -4.10
CA ILE A 128 -9.16 -10.59 -4.10
C ILE A 128 -8.06 -11.63 -3.90
N HIS A 129 -8.43 -12.92 -3.74
CA HIS A 129 -7.51 -14.03 -3.50
C HIS A 129 -6.59 -13.83 -2.29
N THR A 130 -7.10 -13.25 -1.21
CA THR A 130 -6.36 -12.98 0.03
C THR A 130 -7.00 -13.76 1.19
N GLN A 131 -6.17 -14.31 2.07
CA GLN A 131 -6.66 -14.97 3.28
C GLN A 131 -7.12 -13.94 4.32
N PRO A 132 -8.27 -14.13 4.96
CA PRO A 132 -8.69 -13.25 6.03
C PRO A 132 -7.74 -13.36 7.23
N PRO A 133 -7.42 -12.24 7.91
CA PRO A 133 -6.63 -12.30 9.13
C PRO A 133 -7.40 -13.02 10.24
N ALA A 134 -6.69 -13.36 11.32
CA ALA A 134 -7.31 -13.95 12.50
C ALA A 134 -8.44 -13.08 13.05
N THR A 135 -9.52 -13.71 13.51
CA THR A 135 -10.59 -13.00 14.22
C THR A 135 -10.23 -12.78 15.69
N GLY A 136 -10.70 -11.65 16.27
CA GLY A 136 -10.36 -11.35 17.64
C GLY A 136 -11.09 -10.16 18.25
N ASN A 137 -10.67 -9.77 19.45
CA ASN A 137 -11.27 -8.65 20.17
C ASN A 137 -10.79 -7.31 19.61
N MET A 138 -11.69 -6.56 19.00
CA MET A 138 -11.42 -5.25 18.41
C MET A 138 -11.14 -4.16 19.46
N GLU A 139 -11.58 -4.31 20.71
CA GLU A 139 -11.35 -3.34 21.78
C GLU A 139 -9.86 -3.17 22.11
N LEU A 140 -9.02 -4.16 21.77
CA LEU A 140 -7.57 -4.06 21.91
C LEU A 140 -6.96 -2.90 21.13
N PHE A 141 -7.56 -2.53 20.00
CA PHE A 141 -7.10 -1.44 19.14
C PHE A 141 -7.44 -0.04 19.67
N LEU A 142 -8.35 0.07 20.65
CA LEU A 142 -8.73 1.37 21.21
C LEU A 142 -7.64 1.96 22.16
N SER A 143 -6.61 1.18 22.49
CA SER A 143 -5.52 1.59 23.35
C SER A 143 -4.15 1.66 22.66
N GLU A 144 -4.11 1.49 21.33
CA GLU A 144 -2.86 1.53 20.57
C GLU A 144 -3.03 2.30 19.24
N PRO A 145 -1.94 2.77 18.61
CA PRO A 145 -2.00 3.39 17.29
C PRO A 145 -2.49 2.40 16.22
N VAL A 146 -3.57 2.76 15.52
CA VAL A 146 -4.15 2.00 14.39
C VAL A 146 -3.78 2.69 13.08
N TYR A 147 -3.23 1.95 12.13
CA TYR A 147 -2.78 2.49 10.84
C TYR A 147 -3.76 2.25 9.69
N LYS A 148 -4.62 1.24 9.82
CA LYS A 148 -5.66 0.96 8.83
C LYS A 148 -6.89 0.40 9.54
N VAL A 149 -8.06 0.89 9.16
CA VAL A 149 -9.36 0.30 9.52
C VAL A 149 -10.03 -0.10 8.21
N VAL A 150 -10.34 -1.38 8.05
CA VAL A 150 -11.07 -1.91 6.89
C VAL A 150 -12.50 -2.17 7.29
N LEU A 151 -13.43 -1.73 6.45
CA LEU A 151 -14.87 -1.97 6.61
C LEU A 151 -15.40 -2.76 5.41
N PHE A 152 -16.04 -3.89 5.68
CA PHE A 152 -16.62 -4.74 4.64
C PHE A 152 -18.07 -4.32 4.40
N THR A 153 -18.25 -3.28 3.59
CA THR A 153 -19.55 -2.68 3.29
C THR A 153 -19.53 -1.94 1.96
N THR A 154 -20.71 -1.59 1.45
CA THR A 154 -20.83 -0.83 0.19
C THR A 154 -20.40 0.63 0.33
N ARG A 155 -20.09 1.26 -0.80
CA ARG A 155 -19.72 2.68 -0.86
C ARG A 155 -20.80 3.60 -0.28
N ASP A 156 -22.07 3.33 -0.59
CA ASP A 156 -23.16 4.17 -0.08
C ASP A 156 -23.24 4.12 1.45
N LYS A 157 -23.01 2.94 2.02
CA LYS A 157 -23.03 2.77 3.47
C LYS A 157 -21.85 3.46 4.15
N ILE A 158 -20.64 3.46 3.56
CA ILE A 158 -19.49 4.16 4.12
C ILE A 158 -19.69 5.68 4.13
N LEU A 159 -20.47 6.26 3.20
CA LEU A 159 -20.77 7.69 3.18
C LEU A 159 -21.53 8.16 4.41
N GLU A 160 -22.23 7.26 5.12
CA GLU A 160 -22.87 7.57 6.41
C GLU A 160 -21.84 7.74 7.54
N LEU A 161 -20.72 7.01 7.47
CA LEU A 161 -19.64 7.07 8.47
C LEU A 161 -18.74 8.30 8.28
N LEU A 162 -18.43 8.68 7.03
CA LEU A 162 -17.42 9.72 6.75
C LEU A 162 -17.63 11.04 7.50
N PRO A 163 -18.84 11.58 7.64
CA PRO A 163 -19.08 12.79 8.45
C PRO A 163 -18.76 12.64 9.93
N LEU A 164 -18.71 11.40 10.44
CA LEU A 164 -18.46 11.08 11.84
C LEU A 164 -16.96 10.87 12.13
N VAL A 165 -16.14 10.71 11.08
CA VAL A 165 -14.68 10.48 11.16
C VAL A 165 -13.91 11.58 10.39
N PRO A 166 -13.99 12.84 10.84
CA PRO A 166 -13.58 14.01 10.07
C PRO A 166 -12.07 14.14 9.85
N LYS A 167 -11.25 13.35 10.53
CA LYS A 167 -9.79 13.33 10.40
C LYS A 167 -9.29 12.18 9.52
N SER A 168 -10.22 11.44 8.93
CA SER A 168 -9.97 10.27 8.09
C SER A 168 -10.55 10.44 6.70
N ARG A 169 -10.07 9.63 5.76
CA ARG A 169 -10.62 9.48 4.42
C ARG A 169 -10.77 7.99 4.09
N THR A 170 -11.58 7.67 3.09
CA THR A 170 -11.71 6.31 2.59
C THR A 170 -10.92 6.10 1.31
N THR A 171 -10.43 4.87 1.11
CA THR A 171 -9.96 4.36 -0.18
C THR A 171 -10.72 3.10 -0.53
N LEU A 172 -11.30 3.06 -1.73
CA LEU A 172 -12.05 1.92 -2.25
C LEU A 172 -11.09 1.00 -3.00
N TRP A 173 -11.09 -0.29 -2.66
CA TRP A 173 -10.31 -1.31 -3.36
C TRP A 173 -11.17 -2.50 -3.83
N HIS A 174 -12.41 -2.61 -3.32
CA HIS A 174 -13.43 -3.58 -3.75
C HIS A 174 -14.82 -2.98 -3.55
N GLU A 175 -15.85 -3.49 -4.25
CA GLU A 175 -17.23 -3.01 -4.09
C GLU A 175 -17.72 -3.03 -2.65
N THR A 176 -17.22 -3.99 -1.87
CA THR A 176 -17.53 -4.19 -0.45
C THR A 176 -16.32 -4.10 0.47
N GLY A 177 -15.19 -3.59 0.00
CA GLY A 177 -13.95 -3.46 0.77
C GLY A 177 -13.40 -2.04 0.71
N GLN A 178 -13.32 -1.36 1.86
CA GLN A 178 -12.87 0.02 1.95
C GLN A 178 -11.99 0.24 3.18
N ASP A 179 -10.91 1.00 3.00
CA ASP A 179 -10.05 1.43 4.09
C ASP A 179 -10.49 2.78 4.62
N ILE A 180 -10.43 2.98 5.92
CA ILE A 180 -10.40 4.27 6.59
C ILE A 180 -8.96 4.52 7.03
N ILE A 181 -8.37 5.58 6.53
CA ILE A 181 -6.98 5.97 6.75
C ILE A 181 -6.88 7.44 7.16
N SER A 182 -5.80 7.83 7.81
CA SER A 182 -5.59 9.22 8.23
C SER A 182 -5.51 10.17 7.02
N LEU A 183 -6.13 11.34 7.13
CA LEU A 183 -5.96 12.43 6.15
C LEU A 183 -4.50 12.92 6.04
N ARG A 184 -3.68 12.69 7.07
CA ARG A 184 -2.27 13.09 7.11
C ARG A 184 -1.31 12.04 6.58
N GLY A 185 -1.82 10.87 6.13
CA GLY A 185 -1.04 9.79 5.54
C GLY A 185 -1.26 9.68 4.02
N GLY A 186 -0.52 8.79 3.40
CA GLY A 186 -0.59 8.49 1.97
C GLY A 186 0.78 8.09 1.43
N LYS A 187 0.81 7.29 0.34
CA LYS A 187 2.08 6.81 -0.27
C LYS A 187 3.04 7.97 -0.56
N LYS A 188 2.53 9.11 -1.08
CA LYS A 188 3.31 10.32 -1.32
C LYS A 188 3.98 10.85 -0.04
N LEU A 189 3.19 11.10 1.01
CA LEU A 189 3.71 11.72 2.24
C LEU A 189 4.73 10.79 2.92
N CYS A 190 4.45 9.50 2.94
CA CYS A 190 5.37 8.51 3.48
C CYS A 190 6.66 8.40 2.67
N MET A 191 6.59 8.43 1.33
CA MET A 191 7.76 8.50 0.44
C MET A 191 8.62 9.73 0.76
N LEU A 192 8.01 10.91 0.85
CA LEU A 192 8.73 12.16 1.13
C LEU A 192 9.40 12.13 2.51
N GLU A 193 8.74 11.58 3.52
CA GLU A 193 9.32 11.40 4.86
C GLU A 193 10.51 10.42 4.85
N CYS A 194 10.41 9.31 4.09
CA CYS A 194 11.51 8.37 3.93
C CYS A 194 12.71 9.03 3.21
N LEU A 195 12.46 9.83 2.17
CA LEU A 195 13.49 10.55 1.44
C LEU A 195 14.19 11.58 2.34
N ASP A 196 13.43 12.38 3.10
CA ASP A 196 13.98 13.37 4.03
C ASP A 196 14.91 12.73 5.06
N ARG A 197 14.52 11.60 5.64
CA ARG A 197 15.35 10.84 6.59
C ARG A 197 16.66 10.32 5.99
N LEU A 198 16.68 10.11 4.67
CA LEU A 198 17.87 9.69 3.93
C LEU A 198 18.69 10.87 3.39
N GLY A 199 18.25 12.11 3.63
CA GLY A 199 18.87 13.30 3.06
C GLY A 199 18.73 13.40 1.54
N MET A 200 17.63 12.85 0.99
CA MET A 200 17.30 12.85 -0.44
C MET A 200 16.08 13.74 -0.71
N THR A 201 15.97 14.20 -1.96
CA THR A 201 14.81 14.97 -2.41
C THR A 201 13.89 14.14 -3.31
N ALA A 202 12.66 14.63 -3.52
CA ALA A 202 11.70 13.96 -4.39
C ALA A 202 12.21 13.80 -5.84
N GLU A 203 12.98 14.79 -6.33
CA GLU A 203 13.59 14.78 -7.67
C GLU A 203 14.65 13.68 -7.83
N GLU A 204 15.13 13.10 -6.75
CA GLU A 204 16.09 12.00 -6.72
C GLU A 204 15.40 10.63 -6.63
N ALA A 205 14.06 10.59 -6.68
CA ALA A 205 13.25 9.37 -6.64
C ALA A 205 12.64 9.01 -7.99
N ILE A 206 12.53 7.71 -8.26
CA ILE A 206 11.66 7.12 -9.28
C ILE A 206 10.59 6.31 -8.56
N ALA A 207 9.33 6.44 -8.98
CA ALA A 207 8.20 5.72 -8.39
C ALA A 207 7.42 4.95 -9.46
N PHE A 208 6.95 3.75 -9.10
CA PHE A 208 6.20 2.83 -9.97
C PHE A 208 4.85 2.52 -9.33
N GLY A 209 3.78 2.52 -10.14
CA GLY A 209 2.44 2.21 -9.67
C GLY A 209 1.48 1.94 -10.83
N ASP A 210 0.26 1.50 -10.51
CA ASP A 210 -0.76 1.16 -11.50
C ASP A 210 -2.16 1.67 -11.15
N SER A 211 -2.42 2.11 -9.92
CA SER A 211 -3.77 2.40 -9.44
C SER A 211 -3.93 3.78 -8.78
N GLU A 212 -5.14 4.10 -8.34
CA GLU A 212 -5.50 5.43 -7.83
C GLU A 212 -4.65 5.88 -6.64
N ASN A 213 -4.30 4.95 -5.74
CA ASN A 213 -3.50 5.24 -4.54
C ASN A 213 -2.02 5.57 -4.85
N ASP A 214 -1.56 5.35 -6.09
CA ASP A 214 -0.21 5.67 -6.57
C ASP A 214 -0.09 7.07 -7.15
N ILE A 215 -1.19 7.64 -7.64
CA ILE A 215 -1.22 8.89 -8.40
C ILE A 215 -0.43 10.02 -7.72
N GLU A 216 -0.66 10.22 -6.43
CA GLU A 216 0.02 11.28 -5.69
C GLU A 216 1.53 11.00 -5.53
N MET A 217 1.92 9.73 -5.39
CA MET A 217 3.31 9.31 -5.28
C MET A 217 4.03 9.48 -6.62
N LEU A 218 3.43 9.05 -7.72
CA LEU A 218 3.99 9.21 -9.08
C LEU A 218 4.22 10.69 -9.41
N ARG A 219 3.24 11.56 -9.13
CA ARG A 219 3.36 13.01 -9.37
C ARG A 219 4.41 13.71 -8.51
N ALA A 220 4.72 13.17 -7.35
CA ALA A 220 5.66 13.77 -6.42
C ALA A 220 7.09 13.33 -6.66
N ALA A 221 7.32 12.15 -7.22
CA ALA A 221 8.65 11.65 -7.56
C ALA A 221 9.27 12.45 -8.71
N GLY A 222 10.59 12.46 -8.79
CA GLY A 222 11.30 13.06 -9.92
C GLY A 222 11.04 12.36 -11.25
N ILE A 223 10.68 11.07 -11.19
CA ILE A 223 10.19 10.27 -12.33
C ILE A 223 9.04 9.40 -11.82
N GLY A 224 7.83 9.65 -12.31
CA GLY A 224 6.66 8.81 -12.09
C GLY A 224 6.46 7.85 -13.26
N VAL A 225 6.35 6.56 -12.99
CA VAL A 225 6.16 5.51 -14.01
C VAL A 225 4.87 4.75 -13.73
N ALA A 226 3.94 4.76 -14.68
CA ALA A 226 2.74 3.94 -14.62
C ALA A 226 2.95 2.64 -15.42
N MET A 227 2.44 1.53 -14.88
CA MET A 227 2.39 0.26 -15.59
C MET A 227 1.32 0.28 -16.68
N ASP A 228 1.48 -0.46 -17.80
CA ASP A 228 0.48 -0.47 -18.88
C ASP A 228 -0.82 -1.18 -18.50
N ASN A 229 -0.78 -2.09 -17.54
CA ASN A 229 -2.00 -2.64 -16.94
C ASN A 229 -2.71 -1.67 -15.99
N GLY A 230 -2.13 -0.49 -15.70
CA GLY A 230 -2.68 0.47 -14.76
C GLY A 230 -3.92 1.22 -15.26
N THR A 231 -4.62 1.89 -14.33
CA THR A 231 -5.82 2.67 -14.62
C THR A 231 -5.51 3.87 -15.54
N PRO A 232 -6.48 4.35 -16.34
CA PRO A 232 -6.29 5.53 -17.17
C PRO A 232 -5.83 6.76 -16.38
N GLU A 233 -6.35 6.94 -15.15
CA GLU A 233 -6.03 8.04 -14.25
C GLU A 233 -4.58 7.96 -13.74
N CYS A 234 -4.11 6.74 -13.40
CA CYS A 234 -2.73 6.51 -13.01
C CYS A 234 -1.77 6.77 -14.18
N LYS A 235 -2.08 6.27 -15.38
CA LYS A 235 -1.32 6.53 -16.60
C LYS A 235 -1.24 8.03 -16.94
N ALA A 236 -2.34 8.76 -16.77
CA ALA A 236 -2.37 10.21 -16.99
C ALA A 236 -1.57 11.03 -15.96
N ALA A 237 -1.25 10.44 -14.83
CA ALA A 237 -0.49 11.09 -13.76
C ALA A 237 1.03 10.88 -13.85
N ALA A 238 1.47 9.91 -14.66
CA ALA A 238 2.86 9.51 -14.76
C ALA A 238 3.62 10.28 -15.86
N ASP A 239 4.93 10.39 -15.70
CA ASP A 239 5.85 10.95 -16.71
C ASP A 239 6.10 9.93 -17.85
N HIS A 240 5.99 8.63 -17.52
CA HIS A 240 6.23 7.54 -18.47
C HIS A 240 5.26 6.38 -18.23
N ILE A 241 4.76 5.79 -19.31
CA ILE A 241 4.01 4.53 -19.27
C ILE A 241 4.93 3.44 -19.76
N THR A 242 5.21 2.47 -18.90
CA THR A 242 6.02 1.29 -19.24
C THR A 242 5.12 0.13 -19.71
N ALA A 243 5.69 -1.07 -19.94
CA ALA A 243 4.89 -2.25 -20.29
C ALA A 243 4.06 -2.78 -19.10
N ASP A 244 3.18 -3.75 -19.37
CA ASP A 244 2.43 -4.50 -18.35
C ASP A 244 3.40 -5.15 -17.33
N CYS A 245 2.98 -5.31 -16.08
CA CYS A 245 3.76 -5.99 -15.05
C CYS A 245 4.12 -7.43 -15.45
N ASP A 246 3.26 -8.10 -16.24
CA ASP A 246 3.49 -9.44 -16.78
C ASP A 246 4.48 -9.44 -17.99
N ASP A 247 4.84 -8.29 -18.51
CA ASP A 247 5.75 -8.11 -19.66
C ASP A 247 7.02 -7.31 -19.28
N ASP A 248 7.60 -7.63 -18.13
CA ASP A 248 8.85 -7.05 -17.62
C ASP A 248 8.84 -5.51 -17.54
N GLY A 249 7.68 -4.89 -17.26
CA GLY A 249 7.50 -3.44 -17.29
C GLY A 249 8.48 -2.67 -16.41
N ILE A 250 8.77 -3.17 -15.20
CA ILE A 250 9.79 -2.56 -14.31
C ILE A 250 11.16 -2.55 -14.98
N LEU A 251 11.63 -3.70 -15.47
CA LEU A 251 12.95 -3.79 -16.12
C LEU A 251 13.04 -2.86 -17.34
N LYS A 252 12.01 -2.85 -18.19
CA LYS A 252 11.94 -1.99 -19.39
C LYS A 252 12.04 -0.51 -19.03
N ALA A 253 11.32 -0.06 -18.00
CA ALA A 253 11.41 1.32 -17.55
C ALA A 253 12.81 1.65 -16.98
N LEU A 254 13.39 0.76 -16.18
CA LEU A 254 14.72 0.97 -15.65
C LEU A 254 15.80 1.06 -16.75
N GLN A 255 15.64 0.30 -17.83
CA GLN A 255 16.47 0.39 -19.04
C GLN A 255 16.23 1.70 -19.79
N HIS A 256 14.96 2.11 -19.98
CA HIS A 256 14.59 3.36 -20.64
C HIS A 256 15.26 4.58 -19.97
N PHE A 257 15.30 4.61 -18.64
CA PHE A 257 15.94 5.68 -17.87
C PHE A 257 17.43 5.47 -17.61
N ASN A 258 18.08 4.45 -18.24
CA ASN A 258 19.48 4.10 -18.09
C ASN A 258 19.91 3.80 -16.64
N LEU A 259 18.98 3.35 -15.80
CA LEU A 259 19.25 2.90 -14.44
C LEU A 259 19.80 1.46 -14.43
N LEU A 260 19.42 0.65 -15.42
CA LEU A 260 19.99 -0.68 -15.70
C LEU A 260 20.40 -0.79 -17.18
N PRO A 261 21.28 -1.75 -17.54
CA PRO A 261 21.66 -2.04 -18.91
C PRO A 261 20.52 -2.66 -19.73
#